data_f5c05c3f85cc11a8a8c614665973d88f
#
_entry.id   f5c05c3f85cc11a8a8c614665973d88f
#
_cell.length_a   1.000
_cell.length_b   1.000
_cell.length_c   1.000
_cell.angle_alpha   90.00
_cell.angle_beta   90.00
_cell.angle_gamma   90.00
#
_symmetry.space_group_name_H-M   'P 1'
#
loop_
_entity.id
_entity.type
_entity.pdbx_description
1 polymer ?
#
loop_
_entity_poly.entity_id
_entity_poly.type
_entity_poly.pdbx_seq_one_letter_code
_entity_poly.pdbx_strand_id
1 'polypeptide(L)'
;MADTRWQAVYNDLRGQIDRGELAPGDQVPAEFDLAERYGFSRSTVRLALGRLERDGVITAGAGSLGRQVRRRELIKWNLTRFELGAYADDPDNHIDQWEADAHSEGWDARQIVADVAELSAPDEIARYLRVKHGTRLVRRRRLRYVSKPGVPERLAMIADTWTPLSIARLKIDGVAPLLQPTSVVYPGGIYRALGFRQVQFHDEIQVRMPTPDEADLLHVQPGTPVGQHARIGIDATGRRVRVLVSVFAGDRQRLRYDLDVPERRPTDDVARDE
;
A
#
# COMPACT_ATOMS: atom_id res chain seq x y z
N MET A 1 7.84 29.66 27.79
CA MET A 1 8.83 28.72 28.35
C MET A 1 10.01 28.74 27.41
N ALA A 2 11.26 28.93 27.94
CA ALA A 2 12.44 28.91 27.09
C ALA A 2 12.61 27.47 26.52
N ASP A 3 12.77 27.37 25.20
CA ASP A 3 13.07 26.11 24.54
C ASP A 3 14.34 25.51 25.15
N THR A 4 14.30 24.21 25.44
CA THR A 4 15.51 23.49 25.83
C THR A 4 16.48 23.46 24.64
N ARG A 5 17.80 23.42 24.89
CA ARG A 5 18.81 23.50 23.82
C ARG A 5 18.61 22.53 22.67
N TRP A 6 18.15 21.32 22.95
CA TRP A 6 17.85 20.36 21.89
C TRP A 6 16.57 20.72 21.10
N GLN A 7 15.58 21.36 21.76
CA GLN A 7 14.36 21.84 21.10
C GLN A 7 14.67 22.97 20.12
N ALA A 8 15.59 23.86 20.47
CA ALA A 8 16.03 24.93 19.56
C ALA A 8 16.62 24.34 18.26
N VAL A 9 17.51 23.33 18.36
CA VAL A 9 18.07 22.61 17.19
C VAL A 9 16.97 21.90 16.40
N TYR A 10 16.08 21.20 17.10
CA TYR A 10 14.96 20.48 16.48
C TYR A 10 14.04 21.43 15.70
N ASN A 11 13.60 22.53 16.33
CA ASN A 11 12.67 23.48 15.75
C ASN A 11 13.28 24.20 14.53
N ASP A 12 14.57 24.56 14.59
CA ASP A 12 15.24 25.21 13.47
C ASP A 12 15.43 24.27 12.29
N LEU A 13 15.93 23.05 12.48
CA LEU A 13 16.07 22.06 11.40
C LEU A 13 14.70 21.68 10.82
N ARG A 14 13.70 21.51 11.67
CA ARG A 14 12.32 21.25 11.23
C ARG A 14 11.79 22.41 10.38
N GLY A 15 12.01 23.65 10.83
CA GLY A 15 11.63 24.84 10.08
C GLY A 15 12.32 24.95 8.72
N GLN A 16 13.63 24.62 8.64
CA GLN A 16 14.37 24.61 7.36
C GLN A 16 13.77 23.59 6.39
N ILE A 17 13.37 22.40 6.88
CA ILE A 17 12.73 21.36 6.07
C ILE A 17 11.33 21.80 5.64
N ASP A 18 10.54 22.36 6.54
CA ASP A 18 9.16 22.80 6.25
C ASP A 18 9.12 23.99 5.26
N ARG A 19 10.17 24.85 5.23
CA ARG A 19 10.34 25.93 4.24
C ARG A 19 11.03 25.47 2.95
N GLY A 20 11.48 24.21 2.86
CA GLY A 20 12.16 23.68 1.68
C GLY A 20 13.63 24.11 1.54
N GLU A 21 14.22 24.73 2.55
CA GLU A 21 15.66 25.07 2.59
C GLU A 21 16.53 23.80 2.65
N LEU A 22 16.01 22.75 3.30
CA LEU A 22 16.48 21.38 3.21
C LEU A 22 15.40 20.57 2.48
N ALA A 23 15.63 20.29 1.22
CA ALA A 23 14.67 19.57 0.38
C ALA A 23 14.63 18.06 0.68
N PRO A 24 13.54 17.36 0.37
CA PRO A 24 13.45 15.92 0.50
C PRO A 24 14.59 15.20 -0.25
N GLY A 25 15.39 14.43 0.48
CA GLY A 25 16.58 13.74 -0.01
C GLY A 25 17.90 14.47 0.23
N ASP A 26 17.86 15.72 0.65
CA ASP A 26 19.08 16.44 1.01
C ASP A 26 19.73 15.82 2.25
N GLN A 27 21.04 15.92 2.29
CA GLN A 27 21.81 15.44 3.42
C GLN A 27 21.66 16.43 4.58
N VAL A 28 21.28 15.93 5.75
CA VAL A 28 21.28 16.70 6.99
C VAL A 28 22.74 16.90 7.43
N PRO A 29 23.16 18.12 7.81
CA PRO A 29 24.52 18.37 8.26
C PRO A 29 24.94 17.43 9.39
N ALA A 30 26.22 17.08 9.44
CA ALA A 30 26.75 16.14 10.41
C ALA A 30 26.61 16.65 11.86
N GLU A 31 26.57 15.74 12.85
CA GLU A 31 26.46 16.08 14.26
C GLU A 31 27.54 17.08 14.72
N PHE A 32 28.74 16.97 14.14
CA PHE A 32 29.86 17.85 14.46
C PHE A 32 29.59 19.28 13.97
N ASP A 33 29.20 19.44 12.71
CA ASP A 33 28.94 20.74 12.08
C ASP A 33 27.78 21.46 12.76
N LEU A 34 26.74 20.70 13.13
CA LEU A 34 25.59 21.25 13.86
C LEU A 34 25.99 21.66 15.29
N ALA A 35 26.84 20.89 15.96
CA ALA A 35 27.32 21.23 17.30
C ALA A 35 28.13 22.55 17.30
N GLU A 36 28.96 22.74 16.27
CA GLU A 36 29.72 23.98 16.06
C GLU A 36 28.78 25.14 15.71
N ARG A 37 27.87 24.96 14.75
CA ARG A 37 26.91 25.96 14.31
C ARG A 37 26.00 26.51 15.41
N TYR A 38 25.51 25.62 16.31
CA TYR A 38 24.61 26.03 17.40
C TYR A 38 25.33 26.35 18.72
N GLY A 39 26.61 26.07 18.81
CA GLY A 39 27.35 26.22 20.07
C GLY A 39 26.88 25.26 21.18
N PHE A 40 26.38 24.09 20.82
CA PHE A 40 25.86 23.08 21.74
C PHE A 40 26.71 21.79 21.72
N SER A 41 26.57 20.99 22.77
CA SER A 41 27.26 19.70 22.82
C SER A 41 26.72 18.73 21.74
N ARG A 42 27.61 17.83 21.25
CA ARG A 42 27.21 16.77 20.30
C ARG A 42 26.07 15.91 20.85
N SER A 43 26.02 15.66 22.16
CA SER A 43 24.93 14.90 22.80
C SER A 43 23.58 15.63 22.69
N THR A 44 23.57 16.97 22.81
CA THR A 44 22.37 17.79 22.63
C THR A 44 21.87 17.74 21.19
N VAL A 45 22.78 17.88 20.22
CA VAL A 45 22.46 17.77 18.78
C VAL A 45 21.95 16.36 18.44
N ARG A 46 22.60 15.33 18.96
CA ARG A 46 22.17 13.93 18.75
C ARG A 46 20.75 13.68 19.27
N LEU A 47 20.39 14.29 20.41
CA LEU A 47 19.03 14.19 20.96
C LEU A 47 18.01 14.82 20.01
N ALA A 48 18.30 16.00 19.45
CA ALA A 48 17.45 16.67 18.47
C ALA A 48 17.28 15.85 17.19
N LEU A 49 18.40 15.35 16.63
CA LEU A 49 18.38 14.52 15.42
C LEU A 49 17.63 13.21 15.66
N GLY A 50 17.86 12.56 16.81
CA GLY A 50 17.11 11.34 17.18
C GLY A 50 15.61 11.62 17.36
N ARG A 51 15.20 12.85 17.71
CA ARG A 51 13.80 13.24 17.73
C ARG A 51 13.24 13.41 16.32
N LEU A 52 13.98 14.11 15.42
CA LEU A 52 13.60 14.24 14.01
C LEU A 52 13.48 12.88 13.30
N GLU A 53 14.36 11.92 13.65
CA GLU A 53 14.27 10.55 13.15
C GLU A 53 12.99 9.84 13.61
N ARG A 54 12.68 9.91 14.92
CA ARG A 54 11.45 9.31 15.49
C ARG A 54 10.18 9.93 14.91
N ASP A 55 10.21 11.24 14.66
CA ASP A 55 9.09 11.96 14.04
C ASP A 55 9.01 11.72 12.52
N GLY A 56 9.92 10.92 11.98
CA GLY A 56 9.95 10.53 10.56
C GLY A 56 10.24 11.70 9.63
N VAL A 57 10.95 12.71 10.09
CA VAL A 57 11.34 13.90 9.30
C VAL A 57 12.63 13.63 8.54
N ILE A 58 13.56 12.92 9.16
CA ILE A 58 14.83 12.51 8.57
C ILE A 58 15.02 11.01 8.67
N THR A 59 15.93 10.45 7.87
CA THR A 59 16.28 9.03 7.94
C THR A 59 17.22 8.75 9.10
N ALA A 60 17.27 7.49 9.56
CA ALA A 60 18.31 7.06 10.48
C ALA A 60 19.68 7.20 9.81
N GLY A 61 20.66 7.69 10.56
CA GLY A 61 22.04 7.79 10.11
C GLY A 61 22.69 6.42 10.04
N ALA A 62 22.65 5.75 8.88
CA ALA A 62 23.31 4.49 8.65
C ALA A 62 24.39 4.63 7.54
N GLY A 63 25.60 4.19 7.83
CA GLY A 63 26.69 4.13 6.86
C GLY A 63 27.23 5.49 6.39
N SER A 64 27.87 5.49 5.23
CA SER A 64 28.56 6.66 4.64
C SER A 64 27.61 7.76 4.13
N LEU A 65 26.32 7.47 3.95
CA LEU A 65 25.35 8.43 3.44
C LEU A 65 24.83 9.40 4.52
N GLY A 66 25.08 9.14 5.81
CA GLY A 66 24.60 10.00 6.88
C GLY A 66 23.05 10.06 6.96
N ARG A 67 22.53 11.11 7.61
CA ARG A 67 21.10 11.40 7.70
C ARG A 67 20.64 12.21 6.52
N GLN A 68 19.47 11.91 5.99
CA GLN A 68 18.84 12.67 4.91
C GLN A 68 17.42 13.09 5.28
N VAL A 69 16.98 14.21 4.73
CA VAL A 69 15.57 14.62 4.80
C VAL A 69 14.73 13.54 4.13
N ARG A 70 13.72 13.02 4.83
CA ARG A 70 12.92 11.92 4.32
C ARG A 70 12.14 12.36 3.08
N ARG A 71 12.27 11.61 1.99
CA ARG A 71 11.44 11.78 0.79
C ARG A 71 10.05 11.25 1.10
N ARG A 72 9.06 12.13 1.17
CA ARG A 72 7.64 11.77 1.34
C ARG A 72 6.93 11.76 -0.01
N GLU A 73 7.48 11.07 -0.99
CA GLU A 73 6.78 10.88 -2.24
C GLU A 73 5.67 9.84 -2.04
N LEU A 74 4.44 10.34 -2.01
CA LEU A 74 3.25 9.52 -1.83
C LEU A 74 2.87 8.89 -3.17
N ILE A 75 2.73 7.58 -3.16
CA ILE A 75 2.07 6.84 -4.23
C ILE A 75 0.59 6.95 -3.97
N LYS A 76 -0.16 7.55 -4.89
CA LYS A 76 -1.61 7.60 -4.82
C LYS A 76 -2.17 6.34 -5.44
N TRP A 77 -3.06 5.68 -4.74
CA TRP A 77 -3.76 4.50 -5.21
C TRP A 77 -5.26 4.76 -5.18
N ASN A 78 -5.87 4.80 -6.36
CA ASN A 78 -7.30 5.02 -6.49
C ASN A 78 -8.05 3.69 -6.44
N LEU A 79 -8.66 3.42 -5.28
CA LEU A 79 -9.35 2.15 -5.01
C LEU A 79 -10.67 2.01 -5.77
N THR A 80 -11.29 3.10 -6.21
CA THR A 80 -12.49 3.07 -7.05
C THR A 80 -12.15 2.64 -8.48
N ARG A 81 -11.11 3.26 -9.07
CA ARG A 81 -10.69 2.98 -10.45
C ARG A 81 -10.10 1.58 -10.60
N PHE A 82 -9.40 1.11 -9.58
CA PHE A 82 -8.66 -0.15 -9.60
C PHE A 82 -9.50 -1.37 -10.01
N GLU A 83 -10.79 -1.41 -9.62
CA GLU A 83 -11.65 -2.55 -9.97
C GLU A 83 -12.62 -2.23 -11.13
N LEU A 84 -13.02 -0.97 -11.27
CA LEU A 84 -13.88 -0.58 -12.38
C LEU A 84 -13.15 -0.69 -13.72
N GLY A 85 -11.85 -0.36 -13.76
CA GLY A 85 -11.02 -0.51 -14.96
C GLY A 85 -10.82 -1.96 -15.38
N ALA A 86 -10.72 -2.91 -14.43
CA ALA A 86 -10.59 -4.35 -14.74
C ALA A 86 -11.84 -4.94 -15.40
N TYR A 87 -12.99 -4.27 -15.29
CA TYR A 87 -14.26 -4.67 -15.92
C TYR A 87 -14.59 -3.87 -17.17
N ALA A 88 -13.76 -2.90 -17.56
CA ALA A 88 -13.89 -2.28 -18.87
C ALA A 88 -13.75 -3.38 -19.93
N ASP A 89 -14.73 -3.48 -20.82
CA ASP A 89 -14.77 -4.46 -21.91
C ASP A 89 -13.79 -4.07 -23.05
N ASP A 90 -12.59 -3.63 -22.68
CA ASP A 90 -11.54 -3.34 -23.63
C ASP A 90 -10.73 -4.63 -23.89
N PRO A 91 -10.92 -5.30 -25.03
CA PRO A 91 -10.20 -6.51 -25.36
C PRO A 91 -8.71 -6.30 -25.54
N ASP A 92 -8.28 -5.05 -25.76
CA ASP A 92 -6.87 -4.68 -25.95
C ASP A 92 -6.17 -4.29 -24.65
N ASN A 93 -6.87 -4.28 -23.52
CA ASN A 93 -6.27 -3.98 -22.22
C ASN A 93 -5.47 -5.17 -21.67
N HIS A 94 -4.19 -5.21 -22.02
CA HIS A 94 -3.23 -6.22 -21.55
C HIS A 94 -2.39 -5.75 -20.36
N ILE A 95 -2.68 -4.58 -19.79
CA ILE A 95 -1.93 -4.01 -18.66
C ILE A 95 -2.65 -4.33 -17.36
N ASP A 96 -1.90 -4.77 -16.35
CA ASP A 96 -2.45 -4.93 -15.00
C ASP A 96 -2.97 -3.59 -14.48
N GLN A 97 -4.16 -3.60 -13.90
CA GLN A 97 -4.84 -2.37 -13.47
C GLN A 97 -4.04 -1.58 -12.44
N TRP A 98 -3.28 -2.24 -11.56
CA TRP A 98 -2.43 -1.53 -10.61
C TRP A 98 -1.26 -0.82 -11.30
N GLU A 99 -0.66 -1.46 -12.32
CA GLU A 99 0.41 -0.84 -13.13
C GLU A 99 -0.14 0.35 -13.90
N ALA A 100 -1.33 0.21 -14.51
CA ALA A 100 -1.98 1.30 -15.23
C ALA A 100 -2.30 2.50 -14.32
N ASP A 101 -2.79 2.24 -13.10
CA ASP A 101 -3.09 3.29 -12.12
C ASP A 101 -1.81 4.00 -11.65
N ALA A 102 -0.74 3.24 -11.39
CA ALA A 102 0.56 3.80 -11.03
C ALA A 102 1.16 4.66 -12.17
N HIS A 103 1.08 4.18 -13.42
CA HIS A 103 1.52 4.95 -14.59
C HIS A 103 0.75 6.26 -14.74
N SER A 104 -0.57 6.26 -14.50
CA SER A 104 -1.40 7.49 -14.57
C SER A 104 -0.99 8.56 -13.55
N GLU A 105 -0.33 8.17 -12.47
CA GLU A 105 0.23 9.04 -11.42
C GLU A 105 1.73 9.35 -11.64
N GLY A 106 2.28 9.00 -12.80
CA GLY A 106 3.67 9.29 -13.20
C GLY A 106 4.73 8.39 -12.59
N TRP A 107 4.35 7.18 -12.18
CA TRP A 107 5.27 6.15 -11.71
C TRP A 107 5.50 5.09 -12.78
N ASP A 108 6.73 4.67 -12.96
CA ASP A 108 7.01 3.38 -13.57
C ASP A 108 6.66 2.29 -12.57
N ALA A 109 5.91 1.28 -13.01
CA ALA A 109 5.41 0.24 -12.13
C ALA A 109 5.58 -1.14 -12.76
N ARG A 110 5.93 -2.11 -11.92
CA ARG A 110 5.96 -3.53 -12.28
C ARG A 110 5.59 -4.40 -11.11
N GLN A 111 5.06 -5.58 -11.40
CA GLN A 111 4.81 -6.58 -10.39
C GLN A 111 5.39 -7.94 -10.77
N ILE A 112 5.76 -8.71 -9.76
CA ILE A 112 6.17 -10.10 -9.91
C ILE A 112 5.30 -11.00 -9.04
N VAL A 113 5.03 -12.21 -9.50
CA VAL A 113 4.47 -13.27 -8.66
C VAL A 113 5.64 -13.92 -7.93
N ALA A 114 5.79 -13.58 -6.66
CA ALA A 114 6.91 -14.07 -5.85
C ALA A 114 6.69 -15.48 -5.31
N ASP A 115 5.41 -15.85 -5.08
CA ASP A 115 5.06 -17.16 -4.53
C ASP A 115 3.62 -17.54 -4.85
N VAL A 116 3.39 -18.84 -5.05
CA VAL A 116 2.06 -19.45 -5.17
C VAL A 116 2.03 -20.71 -4.29
N ALA A 117 1.24 -20.69 -3.24
CA ALA A 117 1.20 -21.76 -2.26
C ALA A 117 -0.23 -22.20 -1.92
N GLU A 118 -0.44 -23.52 -1.79
CA GLU A 118 -1.64 -24.09 -1.20
C GLU A 118 -1.48 -24.12 0.33
N LEU A 119 -2.33 -23.39 1.03
CA LEU A 119 -2.28 -23.21 2.49
C LEU A 119 -3.63 -23.44 3.12
N SER A 120 -3.65 -23.77 4.40
CA SER A 120 -4.86 -23.71 5.21
C SER A 120 -5.22 -22.25 5.50
N ALA A 121 -6.51 -21.92 5.45
CA ALA A 121 -6.99 -20.56 5.70
C ALA A 121 -6.57 -20.07 7.11
N PRO A 122 -5.78 -19.01 7.23
CA PRO A 122 -5.63 -18.29 8.50
C PRO A 122 -6.97 -17.73 8.98
N ASP A 123 -7.13 -17.52 10.29
CA ASP A 123 -8.41 -17.08 10.87
C ASP A 123 -8.97 -15.81 10.23
N GLU A 124 -8.13 -14.81 10.01
CA GLU A 124 -8.52 -13.57 9.37
C GLU A 124 -9.02 -13.81 7.93
N ILE A 125 -8.30 -14.62 7.15
CA ILE A 125 -8.66 -14.94 5.77
C ILE A 125 -9.93 -15.80 5.72
N ALA A 126 -10.09 -16.75 6.66
CA ALA A 126 -11.30 -17.55 6.79
C ALA A 126 -12.52 -16.66 7.07
N ARG A 127 -12.38 -15.65 7.94
CA ARG A 127 -13.41 -14.63 8.23
C ARG A 127 -13.74 -13.82 6.96
N TYR A 128 -12.73 -13.34 6.25
CA TYR A 128 -12.94 -12.58 5.00
C TYR A 128 -13.67 -13.38 3.93
N LEU A 129 -13.32 -14.64 3.74
CA LEU A 129 -13.93 -15.49 2.73
C LEU A 129 -15.22 -16.18 3.20
N ARG A 130 -15.58 -16.07 4.50
CA ARG A 130 -16.68 -16.80 5.14
C ARG A 130 -16.57 -18.33 4.92
N VAL A 131 -15.37 -18.86 5.08
CA VAL A 131 -15.08 -20.29 5.02
C VAL A 131 -14.72 -20.81 6.41
N LYS A 132 -14.76 -22.13 6.58
CA LYS A 132 -14.32 -22.75 7.84
C LYS A 132 -12.81 -22.57 8.02
N HIS A 133 -12.38 -22.42 9.28
CA HIS A 133 -10.96 -22.47 9.63
C HIS A 133 -10.32 -23.73 9.02
N GLY A 134 -9.09 -23.61 8.51
CA GLY A 134 -8.37 -24.71 7.88
C GLY A 134 -8.82 -25.06 6.46
N THR A 135 -9.84 -24.38 5.90
CA THR A 135 -10.21 -24.57 4.48
C THR A 135 -8.97 -24.38 3.59
N ARG A 136 -8.77 -25.28 2.62
CA ARG A 136 -7.65 -25.17 1.68
C ARG A 136 -7.87 -24.02 0.71
N LEU A 137 -6.88 -23.12 0.68
CA LEU A 137 -6.83 -21.94 -0.18
C LEU A 137 -5.54 -21.93 -0.98
N VAL A 138 -5.51 -21.17 -2.06
CA VAL A 138 -4.30 -20.77 -2.76
C VAL A 138 -3.98 -19.33 -2.39
N ARG A 139 -2.78 -19.07 -1.90
CA ARG A 139 -2.21 -17.74 -1.78
C ARG A 139 -1.32 -17.47 -2.98
N ARG A 140 -1.55 -16.33 -3.64
CA ARG A 140 -0.66 -15.79 -4.68
C ARG A 140 -0.06 -14.50 -4.15
N ARG A 141 1.23 -14.51 -3.83
CA ARG A 141 1.97 -13.32 -3.39
C ARG A 141 2.53 -12.58 -4.59
N ARG A 142 2.19 -11.32 -4.69
CA ARG A 142 2.81 -10.39 -5.64
C ARG A 142 3.60 -9.34 -4.88
N LEU A 143 4.75 -9.00 -5.43
CA LEU A 143 5.56 -7.86 -5.00
C LEU A 143 5.45 -6.79 -6.06
N ARG A 144 5.02 -5.60 -5.65
CA ARG A 144 4.71 -4.47 -6.52
C ARG A 144 5.76 -3.37 -6.33
N TYR A 145 6.50 -3.09 -7.38
CA TYR A 145 7.60 -2.14 -7.37
C TYR A 145 7.24 -0.89 -8.14
N VAL A 146 7.76 0.24 -7.69
CA VAL A 146 7.62 1.54 -8.36
C VAL A 146 8.95 2.25 -8.44
N SER A 147 9.12 3.04 -9.52
CA SER A 147 10.24 3.95 -9.72
C SER A 147 9.76 5.19 -10.48
N LYS A 148 10.58 6.23 -10.48
CA LYS A 148 10.45 7.38 -11.40
C LYS A 148 11.78 8.12 -11.51
N PRO A 149 11.97 9.01 -12.49
CA PRO A 149 13.22 9.79 -12.61
C PRO A 149 13.61 10.45 -11.28
N GLY A 150 14.83 10.19 -10.82
CA GLY A 150 15.36 10.67 -9.54
C GLY A 150 14.91 9.91 -8.29
N VAL A 151 14.05 8.88 -8.44
CA VAL A 151 13.61 8.01 -7.34
C VAL A 151 13.95 6.57 -7.67
N PRO A 152 14.87 5.93 -6.93
CA PRO A 152 15.22 4.52 -7.14
C PRO A 152 14.00 3.61 -7.04
N GLU A 153 14.05 2.49 -7.75
CA GLU A 153 13.04 1.44 -7.61
C GLU A 153 12.94 0.98 -6.14
N ARG A 154 11.71 0.85 -5.69
CA ARG A 154 11.40 0.35 -4.34
C ARG A 154 10.17 -0.52 -4.34
N LEU A 155 10.10 -1.45 -3.39
CA LEU A 155 8.87 -2.19 -3.11
C LEU A 155 7.83 -1.23 -2.53
N ALA A 156 6.72 -1.07 -3.25
CA ALA A 156 5.61 -0.24 -2.84
C ALA A 156 4.60 -1.02 -2.01
N MET A 157 4.41 -2.32 -2.34
CA MET A 157 3.32 -3.11 -1.78
C MET A 157 3.60 -4.61 -1.86
N ILE A 158 3.24 -5.33 -0.80
CA ILE A 158 3.08 -6.79 -0.78
C ILE A 158 1.59 -7.06 -0.99
N ALA A 159 1.22 -7.85 -1.99
CA ALA A 159 -0.17 -8.10 -2.36
C ALA A 159 -0.46 -9.61 -2.40
N ASP A 160 -1.12 -10.13 -1.37
CA ASP A 160 -1.49 -11.54 -1.23
C ASP A 160 -2.95 -11.73 -1.65
N THR A 161 -3.17 -12.44 -2.77
CA THR A 161 -4.52 -12.86 -3.17
C THR A 161 -4.78 -14.27 -2.67
N TRP A 162 -5.84 -14.43 -1.89
CA TRP A 162 -6.30 -15.71 -1.37
C TRP A 162 -7.57 -16.14 -2.07
N THR A 163 -7.58 -17.36 -2.59
CA THR A 163 -8.68 -17.91 -3.36
C THR A 163 -9.00 -19.33 -2.89
N PRO A 164 -10.28 -19.72 -2.74
CA PRO A 164 -10.64 -21.09 -2.46
C PRO A 164 -10.04 -22.05 -3.49
N LEU A 165 -9.46 -23.16 -3.02
CA LEU A 165 -8.77 -24.11 -3.89
C LEU A 165 -9.67 -24.65 -5.01
N SER A 166 -10.98 -24.80 -4.74
CA SER A 166 -11.98 -25.19 -5.75
C SER A 166 -12.08 -24.21 -6.93
N ILE A 167 -11.88 -22.91 -6.67
CA ILE A 167 -11.82 -21.87 -7.70
C ILE A 167 -10.44 -21.85 -8.37
N ALA A 168 -9.38 -21.94 -7.56
CA ALA A 168 -8.01 -21.82 -8.06
C ALA A 168 -7.63 -22.96 -9.04
N ARG A 169 -8.27 -24.12 -8.95
CA ARG A 169 -8.07 -25.27 -9.84
C ARG A 169 -8.85 -25.21 -11.15
N LEU A 170 -9.73 -24.22 -11.33
CA LEU A 170 -10.45 -24.05 -12.59
C LEU A 170 -9.47 -23.70 -13.71
N LYS A 171 -9.77 -24.14 -14.91
CA LYS A 171 -8.88 -24.04 -16.06
C LYS A 171 -9.47 -23.09 -17.11
N ILE A 172 -8.59 -22.36 -17.76
CA ILE A 172 -8.83 -21.63 -19.01
C ILE A 172 -7.87 -22.26 -20.02
N ASP A 173 -8.39 -22.74 -21.14
CA ASP A 173 -7.60 -23.41 -22.20
C ASP A 173 -6.67 -24.51 -21.66
N GLY A 174 -7.18 -25.31 -20.73
CA GLY A 174 -6.43 -26.44 -20.14
C GLY A 174 -5.47 -26.07 -19.01
N VAL A 175 -5.22 -24.79 -18.75
CA VAL A 175 -4.29 -24.31 -17.72
C VAL A 175 -5.07 -23.76 -16.53
N ALA A 176 -4.63 -24.04 -15.30
CA ALA A 176 -5.17 -23.42 -14.08
C ALA A 176 -4.36 -22.13 -13.76
N PRO A 177 -4.82 -20.96 -14.20
CA PRO A 177 -3.97 -19.76 -14.21
C PRO A 177 -3.67 -19.22 -12.81
N LEU A 178 -4.54 -19.49 -11.83
CA LEU A 178 -4.30 -19.09 -10.44
C LEU A 178 -3.24 -19.95 -9.74
N LEU A 179 -2.85 -21.08 -10.29
CA LEU A 179 -1.77 -21.93 -9.79
C LEU A 179 -0.43 -21.69 -10.49
N GLN A 180 -0.39 -20.83 -11.53
CA GLN A 180 0.86 -20.53 -12.24
C GLN A 180 1.66 -19.45 -11.53
N PRO A 181 3.00 -19.52 -11.53
CA PRO A 181 3.87 -18.51 -10.94
C PRO A 181 4.04 -17.27 -11.84
N THR A 182 3.26 -17.17 -12.91
CA THR A 182 3.28 -16.07 -13.87
C THR A 182 2.02 -15.22 -13.76
N SER A 183 2.11 -13.95 -14.07
CA SER A 183 0.97 -13.05 -14.19
C SER A 183 0.50 -13.04 -15.64
N VAL A 184 -0.76 -13.45 -15.87
CA VAL A 184 -1.42 -13.33 -17.16
C VAL A 184 -2.60 -12.39 -16.98
N VAL A 185 -2.69 -11.39 -17.84
CA VAL A 185 -3.82 -10.46 -17.88
C VAL A 185 -4.91 -11.05 -18.76
N TYR A 186 -6.11 -11.10 -18.25
CA TYR A 186 -7.30 -11.53 -18.98
C TYR A 186 -8.24 -10.33 -19.14
N PRO A 187 -8.84 -10.13 -20.33
CA PRO A 187 -9.87 -9.09 -20.51
C PRO A 187 -10.99 -9.24 -19.47
N GLY A 188 -11.29 -8.14 -18.78
CA GLY A 188 -12.24 -8.15 -17.67
C GLY A 188 -11.77 -8.88 -16.40
N GLY A 189 -10.50 -9.31 -16.34
CA GLY A 189 -9.87 -9.92 -15.19
C GLY A 189 -10.02 -11.44 -15.09
N ILE A 190 -9.05 -12.07 -14.42
CA ILE A 190 -8.93 -13.53 -14.31
C ILE A 190 -10.16 -14.22 -13.70
N TYR A 191 -10.83 -13.58 -12.72
CA TYR A 191 -12.03 -14.19 -12.10
C TYR A 191 -13.23 -14.18 -13.05
N ARG A 192 -13.39 -13.15 -13.89
CA ARG A 192 -14.41 -13.13 -14.95
C ARG A 192 -14.14 -14.22 -15.99
N ALA A 193 -12.89 -14.37 -16.41
CA ALA A 193 -12.48 -15.42 -17.34
C ALA A 193 -12.72 -16.83 -16.77
N LEU A 194 -12.66 -17.00 -15.43
CA LEU A 194 -13.01 -18.24 -14.72
C LEU A 194 -14.52 -18.40 -14.48
N GLY A 195 -15.38 -17.49 -14.97
CA GLY A 195 -16.82 -17.53 -14.81
C GLY A 195 -17.38 -16.83 -13.57
N PHE A 196 -16.57 -16.08 -12.82
CA PHE A 196 -17.01 -15.35 -11.63
C PHE A 196 -17.09 -13.86 -11.92
N ARG A 197 -18.30 -13.37 -12.22
CA ARG A 197 -18.55 -11.93 -12.31
C ARG A 197 -18.67 -11.36 -10.90
N GLN A 198 -17.65 -10.64 -10.46
CA GLN A 198 -17.70 -9.91 -9.20
C GLN A 198 -18.57 -8.66 -9.38
N VAL A 199 -19.58 -8.48 -8.53
CA VAL A 199 -20.55 -7.38 -8.62
C VAL A 199 -20.49 -6.45 -7.42
N GLN A 200 -19.74 -6.85 -6.37
CA GLN A 200 -19.54 -6.07 -5.16
C GLN A 200 -18.14 -6.29 -4.61
N PHE A 201 -17.56 -5.23 -4.10
CA PHE A 201 -16.34 -5.28 -3.32
C PHE A 201 -16.63 -4.80 -1.90
N HIS A 202 -16.02 -5.49 -0.93
CA HIS A 202 -16.01 -5.07 0.45
C HIS A 202 -14.57 -4.82 0.86
N ASP A 203 -14.28 -3.59 1.29
CA ASP A 203 -12.95 -3.16 1.67
C ASP A 203 -12.87 -2.97 3.19
N GLU A 204 -11.82 -3.52 3.78
CA GLU A 204 -11.41 -3.22 5.15
C GLU A 204 -10.01 -2.61 5.12
N ILE A 205 -9.80 -1.50 5.84
CA ILE A 205 -8.51 -0.84 5.96
C ILE A 205 -8.12 -0.80 7.42
N GLN A 206 -6.92 -1.31 7.71
CA GLN A 206 -6.33 -1.30 9.04
C GLN A 206 -4.96 -0.63 9.00
N VAL A 207 -4.65 0.14 10.04
CA VAL A 207 -3.30 0.63 10.30
C VAL A 207 -2.75 -0.14 11.50
N ARG A 208 -1.58 -0.77 11.32
CA ARG A 208 -0.95 -1.62 12.33
C ARG A 208 0.57 -1.55 12.26
N MET A 209 1.23 -2.09 13.25
CA MET A 209 2.68 -2.28 13.16
C MET A 209 3.01 -3.41 12.17
N PRO A 210 4.11 -3.29 11.42
CA PRO A 210 4.56 -4.34 10.52
C PRO A 210 5.02 -5.59 11.29
N THR A 211 4.89 -6.76 10.66
CA THR A 211 5.66 -7.92 11.07
C THR A 211 7.14 -7.71 10.72
N PRO A 212 8.09 -8.48 11.31
CA PRO A 212 9.51 -8.39 10.95
C PRO A 212 9.73 -8.55 9.43
N ASP A 213 9.14 -9.56 8.80
CA ASP A 213 9.25 -9.82 7.35
C ASP A 213 8.71 -8.65 6.51
N GLU A 214 7.59 -8.03 6.92
CA GLU A 214 7.03 -6.88 6.24
C GLU A 214 7.92 -5.64 6.38
N ALA A 215 8.48 -5.44 7.58
CA ALA A 215 9.40 -4.34 7.83
C ALA A 215 10.67 -4.45 6.97
N ASP A 216 11.22 -5.65 6.87
CA ASP A 216 12.41 -5.92 6.07
C ASP A 216 12.12 -5.76 4.56
N LEU A 217 11.04 -6.38 4.05
CA LEU A 217 10.68 -6.30 2.64
C LEU A 217 10.33 -4.88 2.19
N LEU A 218 9.53 -4.16 2.98
CA LEU A 218 9.10 -2.80 2.66
C LEU A 218 10.11 -1.73 3.06
N HIS A 219 11.23 -2.12 3.70
CA HIS A 219 12.21 -1.20 4.27
C HIS A 219 11.55 -0.13 5.14
N VAL A 220 10.68 -0.57 6.07
CA VAL A 220 9.97 0.31 6.99
C VAL A 220 10.85 0.64 8.17
N GLN A 221 10.98 1.93 8.48
CA GLN A 221 11.75 2.37 9.64
C GLN A 221 11.06 1.96 10.95
N PRO A 222 11.83 1.68 12.02
CA PRO A 222 11.27 1.39 13.33
C PRO A 222 10.27 2.47 13.77
N GLY A 223 9.11 2.03 14.28
CA GLY A 223 8.03 2.93 14.70
C GLY A 223 7.11 3.44 13.58
N THR A 224 7.38 3.10 12.32
CA THR A 224 6.48 3.45 11.21
C THR A 224 5.43 2.35 11.02
N PRO A 225 4.12 2.65 11.08
CA PRO A 225 3.07 1.68 10.83
C PRO A 225 2.97 1.33 9.35
N VAL A 226 2.36 0.19 9.06
CA VAL A 226 1.89 -0.20 7.73
C VAL A 226 0.39 -0.01 7.61
N GLY A 227 -0.07 0.30 6.40
CA GLY A 227 -1.46 0.15 6.02
C GLY A 227 -1.68 -1.27 5.49
N GLN A 228 -2.75 -1.90 5.94
CA GLN A 228 -3.27 -3.15 5.40
C GLN A 228 -4.63 -2.87 4.78
N HIS A 229 -4.80 -3.19 3.51
CA HIS A 229 -6.07 -3.10 2.80
C HIS A 229 -6.49 -4.49 2.36
N ALA A 230 -7.63 -4.96 2.85
CA ALA A 230 -8.26 -6.21 2.45
C ALA A 230 -9.46 -5.92 1.55
N ARG A 231 -9.44 -6.39 0.31
CA ARG A 231 -10.55 -6.28 -0.65
C ARG A 231 -11.13 -7.64 -0.95
N ILE A 232 -12.39 -7.83 -0.58
CA ILE A 232 -13.14 -9.06 -0.79
C ILE A 232 -14.00 -8.91 -2.04
N GLY A 233 -13.78 -9.77 -3.03
CA GLY A 233 -14.61 -9.83 -4.24
C GLY A 233 -15.79 -10.76 -4.04
N ILE A 234 -17.00 -10.25 -4.33
CA ILE A 234 -18.29 -10.93 -4.13
C ILE A 234 -18.98 -11.05 -5.48
N ASP A 235 -19.40 -12.25 -5.85
CA ASP A 235 -20.13 -12.50 -7.10
C ASP A 235 -21.65 -12.23 -6.97
N ALA A 236 -22.36 -12.33 -8.08
CA ALA A 236 -23.81 -12.07 -8.14
C ALA A 236 -24.65 -13.03 -7.27
N THR A 237 -24.07 -14.15 -6.81
CA THR A 237 -24.74 -15.09 -5.90
C THR A 237 -24.47 -14.79 -4.42
N GLY A 238 -23.67 -13.76 -4.14
CA GLY A 238 -23.22 -13.42 -2.79
C GLY A 238 -22.02 -14.23 -2.31
N ARG A 239 -21.41 -15.07 -3.17
CA ARG A 239 -20.23 -15.86 -2.84
C ARG A 239 -18.99 -14.99 -2.83
N ARG A 240 -18.18 -15.14 -1.79
CA ARG A 240 -16.86 -14.50 -1.70
C ARG A 240 -15.84 -15.33 -2.46
N VAL A 241 -15.42 -14.82 -3.60
CA VAL A 241 -14.58 -15.58 -4.56
C VAL A 241 -13.09 -15.42 -4.30
N ARG A 242 -12.70 -14.27 -3.73
CA ARG A 242 -11.32 -13.95 -3.36
C ARG A 242 -11.26 -12.93 -2.25
N VAL A 243 -10.10 -12.84 -1.61
CA VAL A 243 -9.67 -11.67 -0.87
C VAL A 243 -8.25 -11.29 -1.31
N LEU A 244 -8.04 -10.02 -1.59
CA LEU A 244 -6.73 -9.41 -1.84
C LEU A 244 -6.33 -8.64 -0.57
N VAL A 245 -5.25 -9.05 0.07
CA VAL A 245 -4.66 -8.34 1.19
C VAL A 245 -3.40 -7.63 0.71
N SER A 246 -3.41 -6.32 0.75
CA SER A 246 -2.29 -5.47 0.32
C SER A 246 -1.70 -4.78 1.55
N VAL A 247 -0.39 -4.94 1.75
CA VAL A 247 0.36 -4.31 2.84
C VAL A 247 1.37 -3.33 2.26
N PHE A 248 1.41 -2.13 2.79
CA PHE A 248 2.27 -1.05 2.30
C PHE A 248 2.73 -0.14 3.45
N ALA A 249 3.86 0.53 3.27
CA ALA A 249 4.36 1.48 4.26
C ALA A 249 3.39 2.66 4.41
N GLY A 250 2.91 2.93 5.63
CA GLY A 250 1.87 3.91 5.90
C GLY A 250 2.26 5.37 5.62
N ASP A 251 3.57 5.65 5.57
CA ASP A 251 4.12 6.97 5.29
C ASP A 251 4.38 7.23 3.79
N ARG A 252 4.13 6.25 2.91
CA ARG A 252 4.48 6.31 1.47
C ARG A 252 3.29 6.13 0.54
N GLN A 253 2.09 5.88 1.07
CA GLN A 253 0.91 5.69 0.24
C GLN A 253 -0.27 6.54 0.68
N ARG A 254 -1.08 6.94 -0.28
CA ARG A 254 -2.38 7.60 -0.09
C ARG A 254 -3.44 6.80 -0.83
N LEU A 255 -4.42 6.31 -0.07
CA LEU A 255 -5.59 5.66 -0.63
C LEU A 255 -6.65 6.73 -0.96
N ARG A 256 -7.28 6.61 -2.12
CA ARG A 256 -8.34 7.50 -2.58
C ARG A 256 -9.55 6.67 -2.99
N TYR A 257 -10.71 7.12 -2.55
CA TYR A 257 -12.02 6.70 -3.04
C TYR A 257 -12.72 7.86 -3.71
N ASP A 258 -13.28 7.62 -4.86
CA ASP A 258 -14.21 8.53 -5.52
C ASP A 258 -15.57 7.82 -5.56
N LEU A 259 -16.54 8.33 -4.81
CA LEU A 259 -17.87 7.74 -4.70
C LEU A 259 -18.90 8.74 -5.22
N ASP A 260 -19.71 8.31 -6.17
CA ASP A 260 -20.86 9.08 -6.60
C ASP A 260 -21.94 9.03 -5.52
N VAL A 261 -22.43 10.21 -5.11
CA VAL A 261 -23.56 10.32 -4.19
C VAL A 261 -24.83 10.37 -5.04
N PRO A 262 -25.67 9.33 -5.01
CA PRO A 262 -26.91 9.35 -5.78
C PRO A 262 -27.81 10.51 -5.31
N GLU A 263 -28.37 11.24 -6.26
CA GLU A 263 -29.41 12.24 -5.95
C GLU A 263 -30.55 11.55 -5.19
N ARG A 264 -30.93 12.11 -4.03
CA ARG A 264 -32.14 11.67 -3.34
C ARG A 264 -33.31 11.88 -4.28
N ARG A 265 -33.88 10.80 -4.80
CA ARG A 265 -35.21 10.94 -5.48
C ARG A 265 -36.18 11.50 -4.45
N PRO A 266 -36.89 12.58 -4.74
CA PRO A 266 -37.97 13.05 -3.89
C PRO A 266 -39.16 12.09 -4.12
N THR A 267 -39.19 10.99 -3.39
CA THR A 267 -40.35 10.09 -3.31
C THR A 267 -40.40 9.56 -1.91
N ASP A 268 -41.62 9.67 -1.36
CA ASP A 268 -42.20 9.06 -0.17
C ASP A 268 -42.34 9.92 1.10
N ASP A 269 -42.54 11.23 0.95
CA ASP A 269 -43.18 12.02 2.01
C ASP A 269 -44.70 12.30 1.71
N VAL A 270 -45.35 11.48 0.89
CA VAL A 270 -46.79 11.55 0.69
C VAL A 270 -47.42 10.21 0.98
N ALA A 271 -47.53 9.84 2.24
CA ALA A 271 -48.52 8.90 2.77
C ALA A 271 -48.40 8.81 4.31
N ARG A 272 -48.61 9.93 5.01
CA ARG A 272 -49.00 9.92 6.41
C ARG A 272 -49.94 11.12 6.62
N ASP A 273 -51.14 11.01 6.11
CA ASP A 273 -52.33 11.70 6.59
C ASP A 273 -53.51 11.04 5.90
N GLU A 274 -54.05 10.01 6.59
CA GLU A 274 -55.46 9.68 6.69
C GLU A 274 -55.64 8.61 7.79
#